data_8d959899eb6164ff03ca21db0c6a8031
#
_entry.id   8d959899eb6164ff03ca21db0c6a8031
#
_cell.length_a   1.000
_cell.length_b   1.000
_cell.length_c   1.000
_cell.angle_alpha   90.00
_cell.angle_beta   90.00
_cell.angle_gamma   90.00
#
_symmetry.space_group_name_H-M   'P 1'
#
loop_
_entity.id
_entity.type
_entity.pdbx_description
1 polymer ?
#
loop_
_entity_poly.entity_id
_entity_poly.type
_entity_poly.pdbx_seq_one_letter_code
_entity_poly.pdbx_strand_id
1 'polypeptide(L)'
;MIAALLLAAAANFDPCAPVEPAQRRDTAAAEAYLEVAEKEQRDGALDTASAAYRSAWRADPQNAKARAGLLALCRRSAEGNAFSEALRRMESGDRRGAIELFEQIRALGPDPASALLQGICHYELQEDEEAVPLFREAERDPSLAPSAQLFLGLISLREGGGEAAARSFEAAAARDPTLAPTATSLLRLARREGRVVLSLLAGPSGDSNVDLAPDGSPTPGGSADSAGTFAASVLLRPSGESGPFVSASGSYRKLARFTQFDLGVVEGGAGWQLGREPRHVLVGYAYDFMSLGGDGYLSAHRLQAEGRWTFQQLSLAANYAARFESFLTGAAAPYSGIRQLGELSGEWRLGGGSAFGLAYALTRDRTDDVTLKYLEHGPRAFARFAAMPKLRFVLDAGLLRRQYDNQDPALAATRADTYLDGGAAAELDLADRWTGRFWLAARRAFSNVPDFAYTELSAGLTLTLVTGLL
;
A
#
# COMPACT_ATOMS: atom_id res chain seq x y z
N MET A 1 36.57 -49.25 16.67
CA MET A 1 37.05 -48.67 17.94
C MET A 1 37.40 -47.18 17.79
N ILE A 2 38.13 -46.78 16.75
CA ILE A 2 38.45 -45.34 16.50
C ILE A 2 37.23 -44.49 16.27
N ALA A 3 36.21 -44.94 15.50
CA ALA A 3 34.97 -44.20 15.25
C ALA A 3 34.10 -44.01 16.52
N ALA A 4 34.10 -44.97 17.45
CA ALA A 4 33.32 -44.85 18.70
C ALA A 4 33.98 -43.88 19.71
N LEU A 5 35.30 -43.73 19.70
CA LEU A 5 36.03 -42.74 20.48
C LEU A 5 35.84 -41.31 19.96
N LEU A 6 35.65 -41.16 18.65
CA LEU A 6 35.40 -39.87 18.00
C LEU A 6 33.97 -39.37 18.22
N LEU A 7 32.98 -40.28 18.28
CA LEU A 7 31.58 -39.94 18.57
C LEU A 7 31.35 -39.44 20.02
N ALA A 8 32.15 -39.93 20.99
CA ALA A 8 32.04 -39.48 22.39
C ALA A 8 32.61 -38.05 22.62
N ALA A 9 33.45 -37.56 21.71
CA ALA A 9 34.09 -36.23 21.81
C ALA A 9 33.30 -35.13 21.13
N ALA A 10 32.16 -35.44 20.46
CA ALA A 10 31.44 -34.50 19.60
C ALA A 10 30.43 -33.56 20.36
N ALA A 11 30.15 -33.80 21.61
CA ALA A 11 29.30 -32.93 22.41
C ALA A 11 30.11 -31.72 22.92
N ASN A 12 29.91 -30.55 22.33
CA ASN A 12 30.61 -29.26 22.55
C ASN A 12 32.00 -29.14 21.90
N PHE A 13 32.12 -29.60 20.66
CA PHE A 13 33.39 -29.58 19.94
C PHE A 13 33.58 -28.25 19.18
N ASP A 14 34.61 -27.48 19.57
CA ASP A 14 35.05 -26.31 18.81
C ASP A 14 36.11 -26.71 17.77
N PRO A 15 35.78 -26.71 16.46
CA PRO A 15 36.74 -27.07 15.41
C PRO A 15 37.93 -26.11 15.31
N CYS A 16 37.80 -24.89 15.86
CA CYS A 16 38.80 -23.84 15.81
C CYS A 16 39.72 -23.79 17.03
N ALA A 17 39.48 -24.61 18.06
CA ALA A 17 40.30 -24.60 19.25
C ALA A 17 41.77 -25.00 18.92
N PRO A 18 42.77 -24.42 19.60
CA PRO A 18 44.20 -24.75 19.38
C PRO A 18 44.48 -26.25 19.48
N VAL A 19 45.35 -26.75 18.61
CA VAL A 19 45.78 -28.15 18.63
C VAL A 19 47.18 -28.21 19.24
N GLU A 20 47.30 -28.93 20.37
CA GLU A 20 48.61 -29.21 20.95
C GLU A 20 49.26 -30.40 20.20
N PRO A 21 50.48 -30.23 19.65
CA PRO A 21 51.17 -31.29 18.93
C PRO A 21 51.63 -32.40 19.87
N ALA A 22 51.68 -33.64 19.36
CA ALA A 22 52.26 -34.74 20.10
C ALA A 22 53.75 -34.55 20.30
N GLN A 23 54.28 -35.02 21.43
CA GLN A 23 55.72 -34.93 21.74
C GLN A 23 56.58 -35.72 20.76
N ARG A 24 56.01 -36.75 20.10
CA ARG A 24 56.69 -37.59 19.09
C ARG A 24 55.85 -37.64 17.83
N ARG A 25 56.47 -37.32 16.72
CA ARG A 25 55.85 -37.38 15.39
C ARG A 25 55.53 -38.81 15.00
N ASP A 26 54.31 -39.10 14.58
CA ASP A 26 53.84 -40.40 14.06
C ASP A 26 53.08 -40.17 12.73
N THR A 27 53.85 -40.35 11.64
CA THR A 27 53.29 -40.09 10.27
C THR A 27 52.31 -41.19 9.86
N ALA A 28 52.42 -42.42 10.31
CA ALA A 28 51.48 -43.48 9.98
C ALA A 28 50.12 -43.29 10.66
N ALA A 29 50.15 -42.90 11.92
CA ALA A 29 48.92 -42.54 12.61
C ALA A 29 48.26 -41.31 11.98
N ALA A 30 49.04 -40.30 11.56
CA ALA A 30 48.53 -39.12 10.90
C ALA A 30 47.84 -39.45 9.57
N GLU A 31 48.39 -40.33 8.74
CA GLU A 31 47.77 -40.78 7.49
C GLU A 31 46.48 -41.56 7.72
N ALA A 32 46.44 -42.45 8.72
CA ALA A 32 45.21 -43.18 9.04
C ALA A 32 44.09 -42.27 9.51
N TYR A 33 44.38 -41.26 10.36
CA TYR A 33 43.40 -40.25 10.76
C TYR A 33 42.97 -39.34 9.61
N LEU A 34 43.89 -39.03 8.67
CA LEU A 34 43.57 -38.23 7.48
C LEU A 34 42.58 -38.94 6.56
N GLU A 35 42.75 -40.25 6.32
CA GLU A 35 41.84 -41.07 5.53
C GLU A 35 40.43 -41.10 6.15
N VAL A 36 40.32 -41.24 7.46
CA VAL A 36 39.07 -41.16 8.18
C VAL A 36 38.44 -39.76 8.03
N ALA A 37 39.23 -38.71 8.17
CA ALA A 37 38.76 -37.35 8.07
C ALA A 37 38.18 -37.03 6.67
N GLU A 38 38.86 -37.41 5.62
CA GLU A 38 38.42 -37.23 4.23
C GLU A 38 37.15 -38.04 3.90
N LYS A 39 37.03 -39.24 4.47
CA LYS A 39 35.80 -40.04 4.34
C LYS A 39 34.61 -39.40 5.04
N GLU A 40 34.76 -39.08 6.33
CA GLU A 40 33.71 -38.48 7.13
C GLU A 40 33.27 -37.11 6.56
N GLN A 41 34.21 -36.35 5.99
CA GLN A 41 33.89 -35.07 5.30
C GLN A 41 33.05 -35.31 4.04
N ARG A 42 33.35 -36.37 3.23
CA ARG A 42 32.52 -36.72 2.07
C ARG A 42 31.13 -37.20 2.46
N ASP A 43 31.02 -37.90 3.59
CA ASP A 43 29.75 -38.40 4.13
C ASP A 43 28.94 -37.33 4.86
N GLY A 44 29.45 -36.06 4.95
CA GLY A 44 28.79 -34.92 5.57
C GLY A 44 28.86 -34.86 7.09
N ALA A 45 29.60 -35.81 7.73
CA ALA A 45 29.79 -35.86 9.17
C ALA A 45 30.93 -34.91 9.62
N LEU A 46 30.66 -33.58 9.57
CA LEU A 46 31.68 -32.54 9.69
C LEU A 46 32.36 -32.51 11.07
N ASP A 47 31.64 -32.80 12.15
CA ASP A 47 32.21 -32.83 13.51
C ASP A 47 33.20 -33.99 13.65
N THR A 48 32.85 -35.17 13.12
CA THR A 48 33.73 -36.35 13.12
C THR A 48 34.94 -36.12 12.21
N ALA A 49 34.74 -35.53 11.04
CA ALA A 49 35.81 -35.16 10.12
C ALA A 49 36.80 -34.17 10.78
N SER A 50 36.28 -33.14 11.47
CA SER A 50 37.11 -32.15 12.16
C SER A 50 37.93 -32.77 13.31
N ALA A 51 37.33 -33.68 14.10
CA ALA A 51 38.04 -34.43 15.14
C ALA A 51 39.17 -35.33 14.57
N ALA A 52 38.90 -35.94 13.42
CA ALA A 52 39.88 -36.77 12.72
C ALA A 52 41.02 -35.92 12.11
N TYR A 53 40.73 -34.78 11.46
CA TYR A 53 41.78 -33.86 10.98
C TYR A 53 42.65 -33.34 12.13
N ARG A 54 42.03 -33.02 13.27
CA ARG A 54 42.73 -32.58 14.47
C ARG A 54 43.67 -33.64 15.01
N SER A 55 43.23 -34.90 15.04
CA SER A 55 44.04 -36.04 15.45
C SER A 55 45.22 -36.30 14.49
N ALA A 56 44.96 -36.16 13.19
CA ALA A 56 46.01 -36.27 12.16
C ALA A 56 47.06 -35.15 12.32
N TRP A 57 46.66 -33.93 12.52
CA TRP A 57 47.59 -32.80 12.75
C TRP A 57 48.33 -32.90 14.09
N ARG A 58 47.69 -33.39 15.12
CA ARG A 58 48.36 -33.68 16.41
C ARG A 58 49.43 -34.72 16.26
N ALA A 59 49.19 -35.82 15.52
CA ALA A 59 50.13 -36.88 15.30
C ALA A 59 51.33 -36.46 14.42
N ASP A 60 51.07 -35.63 13.39
CA ASP A 60 52.10 -35.04 12.53
C ASP A 60 51.79 -33.55 12.25
N PRO A 61 52.41 -32.62 12.99
CA PRO A 61 52.19 -31.17 12.78
C PRO A 61 52.68 -30.64 11.43
N GLN A 62 53.48 -31.40 10.68
CA GLN A 62 53.92 -31.03 9.33
C GLN A 62 53.00 -31.57 8.24
N ASN A 63 51.95 -32.31 8.57
CA ASN A 63 50.97 -32.78 7.60
C ASN A 63 50.10 -31.61 7.08
N ALA A 64 50.48 -31.11 5.88
CA ALA A 64 49.82 -29.98 5.26
C ALA A 64 48.34 -30.23 4.94
N LYS A 65 47.95 -31.46 4.57
CA LYS A 65 46.57 -31.83 4.24
C LYS A 65 45.68 -31.82 5.49
N ALA A 66 46.17 -32.41 6.59
CA ALA A 66 45.42 -32.39 7.85
C ALA A 66 45.18 -30.97 8.34
N ARG A 67 46.21 -30.11 8.26
CA ARG A 67 46.11 -28.69 8.63
C ARG A 67 45.11 -27.95 7.72
N ALA A 68 45.19 -28.14 6.39
CA ALA A 68 44.29 -27.49 5.44
C ALA A 68 42.85 -27.93 5.63
N GLY A 69 42.58 -29.22 5.83
CA GLY A 69 41.24 -29.75 6.09
C GLY A 69 40.63 -29.19 7.37
N LEU A 70 41.39 -29.15 8.47
CA LEU A 70 40.93 -28.57 9.73
C LEU A 70 40.61 -27.10 9.60
N LEU A 71 41.48 -26.31 8.95
CA LEU A 71 41.25 -24.88 8.72
C LEU A 71 40.03 -24.61 7.84
N ALA A 72 39.77 -25.45 6.85
CA ALA A 72 38.58 -25.33 5.99
C ALA A 72 37.28 -25.59 6.79
N LEU A 73 37.27 -26.60 7.66
CA LEU A 73 36.11 -26.88 8.52
C LEU A 73 35.91 -25.83 9.60
N CYS A 74 37.01 -25.32 10.18
CA CYS A 74 36.97 -24.21 11.14
C CYS A 74 36.34 -22.96 10.49
N ARG A 75 36.78 -22.59 9.29
CA ARG A 75 36.20 -21.44 8.56
C ARG A 75 34.70 -21.64 8.33
N ARG A 76 34.28 -22.81 7.86
CA ARG A 76 32.88 -23.15 7.60
C ARG A 76 32.01 -23.09 8.87
N SER A 77 32.55 -23.52 10.02
CA SER A 77 31.86 -23.41 11.31
C SER A 77 31.71 -21.94 11.77
N ALA A 78 32.76 -21.14 11.60
CA ALA A 78 32.72 -19.73 11.93
C ALA A 78 31.73 -18.95 11.05
N GLU A 79 31.69 -19.25 9.75
CA GLU A 79 30.71 -18.71 8.79
C GLU A 79 29.29 -19.08 9.21
N GLY A 80 29.03 -20.34 9.58
CA GLY A 80 27.71 -20.80 10.04
C GLY A 80 27.25 -20.10 11.34
N ASN A 81 28.17 -19.88 12.27
CA ASN A 81 27.87 -19.16 13.52
C ASN A 81 27.58 -17.67 13.26
N ALA A 82 28.37 -17.02 12.39
CA ALA A 82 28.12 -15.62 12.01
C ALA A 82 26.79 -15.45 11.28
N PHE A 83 26.44 -16.38 10.40
CA PHE A 83 25.16 -16.36 9.69
C PHE A 83 23.97 -16.52 10.64
N SER A 84 24.04 -17.47 11.59
CA SER A 84 23.00 -17.67 12.60
C SER A 84 22.82 -16.46 13.51
N GLU A 85 23.94 -15.81 13.89
CA GLU A 85 23.89 -14.57 14.67
C GLU A 85 23.30 -13.40 13.89
N ALA A 86 23.62 -13.29 12.59
CA ALA A 86 23.02 -12.27 11.71
C ALA A 86 21.50 -12.42 11.60
N LEU A 87 21.01 -13.67 11.44
CA LEU A 87 19.56 -13.95 11.43
C LEU A 87 18.92 -13.56 12.76
N ARG A 88 19.52 -13.89 13.89
CA ARG A 88 19.02 -13.54 15.21
C ARG A 88 18.92 -12.01 15.40
N ARG A 89 19.90 -11.25 14.91
CA ARG A 89 19.86 -9.78 14.91
C ARG A 89 18.76 -9.23 14.01
N MET A 90 18.57 -9.81 12.83
CA MET A 90 17.41 -9.45 11.99
C MET A 90 16.09 -9.65 12.74
N GLU A 91 15.87 -10.80 13.36
CA GLU A 91 14.65 -11.12 14.12
C GLU A 91 14.43 -10.15 15.30
N SER A 92 15.51 -9.76 15.99
CA SER A 92 15.45 -8.79 17.09
C SER A 92 15.28 -7.32 16.65
N GLY A 93 15.33 -7.04 15.34
CA GLY A 93 15.23 -5.68 14.80
C GLY A 93 16.56 -4.94 14.65
N ASP A 94 17.68 -5.52 15.05
CA ASP A 94 19.02 -4.95 14.87
C ASP A 94 19.51 -5.14 13.42
N ARG A 95 18.95 -4.34 12.50
CA ARG A 95 19.27 -4.40 11.07
C ARG A 95 20.72 -4.02 10.76
N ARG A 96 21.25 -3.01 11.46
CA ARG A 96 22.64 -2.56 11.27
C ARG A 96 23.65 -3.64 11.71
N GLY A 97 23.45 -4.21 12.89
CA GLY A 97 24.31 -5.30 13.36
C GLY A 97 24.22 -6.58 12.50
N ALA A 98 23.08 -6.86 11.89
CA ALA A 98 22.94 -7.94 10.92
C ALA A 98 23.71 -7.65 9.62
N ILE A 99 23.65 -6.42 9.08
CA ILE A 99 24.40 -6.00 7.89
C ILE A 99 25.89 -6.21 8.08
N GLU A 100 26.46 -5.77 9.21
CA GLU A 100 27.90 -5.95 9.51
C GLU A 100 28.33 -7.41 9.47
N LEU A 101 27.50 -8.31 9.98
CA LEU A 101 27.81 -9.76 9.97
C LEU A 101 27.68 -10.35 8.57
N PHE A 102 26.67 -10.00 7.79
CA PHE A 102 26.55 -10.43 6.41
C PHE A 102 27.69 -9.91 5.53
N GLU A 103 28.18 -8.70 5.76
CA GLU A 103 29.38 -8.16 5.09
C GLU A 103 30.61 -8.98 5.40
N GLN A 104 30.82 -9.36 6.67
CA GLN A 104 31.94 -10.21 7.07
C GLN A 104 31.87 -11.60 6.40
N ILE A 105 30.70 -12.21 6.30
CA ILE A 105 30.51 -13.48 5.62
C ILE A 105 30.85 -13.35 4.13
N ARG A 106 30.32 -12.33 3.47
CA ARG A 106 30.54 -12.09 2.02
C ARG A 106 31.99 -11.70 1.71
N ALA A 107 32.72 -11.12 2.64
CA ALA A 107 34.15 -10.86 2.51
C ALA A 107 34.98 -12.14 2.43
N LEU A 108 34.45 -13.29 2.88
CA LEU A 108 35.11 -14.59 2.78
C LEU A 108 34.87 -15.27 1.42
N GLY A 109 33.86 -14.86 0.68
CA GLY A 109 33.52 -15.35 -0.65
C GLY A 109 32.10 -14.97 -1.07
N PRO A 110 31.74 -15.18 -2.36
CA PRO A 110 30.39 -14.95 -2.84
C PRO A 110 29.38 -15.81 -2.07
N ASP A 111 28.41 -15.18 -1.43
CA ASP A 111 27.30 -15.84 -0.76
C ASP A 111 25.96 -15.15 -1.12
N PRO A 112 25.24 -15.69 -2.12
CA PRO A 112 23.97 -15.13 -2.56
C PRO A 112 22.90 -15.06 -1.47
N ALA A 113 22.91 -15.99 -0.49
CA ALA A 113 21.96 -16.00 0.61
C ALA A 113 22.20 -14.81 1.56
N SER A 114 23.45 -14.57 1.95
CA SER A 114 23.83 -13.39 2.74
C SER A 114 23.56 -12.10 1.96
N ALA A 115 23.78 -12.07 0.64
CA ALA A 115 23.46 -10.92 -0.20
C ALA A 115 21.94 -10.61 -0.19
N LEU A 116 21.08 -11.63 -0.32
CA LEU A 116 19.63 -11.46 -0.23
C LEU A 116 19.21 -10.87 1.12
N LEU A 117 19.69 -11.46 2.21
CA LEU A 117 19.29 -11.03 3.57
C LEU A 117 19.85 -9.65 3.94
N GLN A 118 21.08 -9.36 3.53
CA GLN A 118 21.68 -8.03 3.67
C GLN A 118 20.86 -6.99 2.87
N GLY A 119 20.48 -7.32 1.63
CA GLY A 119 19.59 -6.48 0.81
C GLY A 119 18.24 -6.21 1.47
N ILE A 120 17.64 -7.21 2.13
CA ILE A 120 16.40 -7.04 2.90
C ILE A 120 16.62 -6.06 4.07
N CYS A 121 17.74 -6.17 4.80
CA CYS A 121 18.06 -5.22 5.87
C CYS A 121 18.15 -3.78 5.36
N HIS A 122 18.88 -3.54 4.26
CA HIS A 122 18.96 -2.22 3.63
C HIS A 122 17.59 -1.73 3.15
N TYR A 123 16.79 -2.59 2.51
CA TYR A 123 15.43 -2.25 2.07
C TYR A 123 14.54 -1.80 3.24
N GLU A 124 14.58 -2.49 4.38
CA GLU A 124 13.83 -2.13 5.57
C GLU A 124 14.31 -0.82 6.22
N LEU A 125 15.59 -0.49 6.06
CA LEU A 125 16.17 0.80 6.45
C LEU A 125 15.92 1.92 5.42
N GLN A 126 15.24 1.62 4.30
CA GLN A 126 14.98 2.54 3.18
C GLN A 126 16.26 2.99 2.45
N GLU A 127 17.28 2.15 2.44
CA GLU A 127 18.56 2.32 1.77
C GLU A 127 18.54 1.56 0.44
N ASP A 128 17.71 2.06 -0.50
CA ASP A 128 17.43 1.35 -1.75
C ASP A 128 18.65 1.27 -2.68
N GLU A 129 19.50 2.29 -2.67
CA GLU A 129 20.72 2.34 -3.48
C GLU A 129 21.70 1.22 -3.08
N GLU A 130 21.77 0.90 -1.79
CA GLU A 130 22.60 -0.18 -1.25
C GLU A 130 21.94 -1.56 -1.45
N ALA A 131 20.61 -1.63 -1.37
CA ALA A 131 19.86 -2.88 -1.50
C ALA A 131 19.86 -3.44 -2.92
N VAL A 132 19.73 -2.60 -3.96
CA VAL A 132 19.61 -3.02 -5.37
C VAL A 132 20.77 -3.90 -5.84
N PRO A 133 22.05 -3.54 -5.64
CA PRO A 133 23.18 -4.40 -6.07
C PRO A 133 23.19 -5.75 -5.37
N LEU A 134 22.78 -5.82 -4.11
CA LEU A 134 22.69 -7.05 -3.32
C LEU A 134 21.61 -7.98 -3.85
N PHE A 135 20.43 -7.47 -4.17
CA PHE A 135 19.37 -8.26 -4.80
C PHE A 135 19.76 -8.75 -6.20
N ARG A 136 20.50 -7.96 -6.98
CA ARG A 136 21.02 -8.40 -8.29
C ARG A 136 22.08 -9.48 -8.16
N GLU A 137 22.86 -9.47 -7.08
CA GLU A 137 23.80 -10.56 -6.77
C GLU A 137 23.03 -11.84 -6.41
N ALA A 138 22.07 -11.74 -5.52
CA ALA A 138 21.22 -12.87 -5.11
C ALA A 138 20.39 -13.45 -6.28
N GLU A 139 19.96 -12.62 -7.23
CA GLU A 139 19.21 -13.05 -8.43
C GLU A 139 19.98 -14.04 -9.32
N ARG A 140 21.31 -14.09 -9.22
CA ARG A 140 22.14 -15.04 -9.98
C ARG A 140 21.96 -16.48 -9.51
N ASP A 141 21.50 -16.69 -8.28
CA ASP A 141 21.11 -18.00 -7.76
C ASP A 141 19.67 -18.29 -8.14
N PRO A 142 19.39 -19.37 -8.94
CA PRO A 142 18.04 -19.67 -9.40
C PRO A 142 17.02 -19.89 -8.26
N SER A 143 17.45 -20.36 -7.09
CA SER A 143 16.59 -20.61 -5.93
C SER A 143 16.20 -19.32 -5.20
N LEU A 144 17.04 -18.28 -5.25
CA LEU A 144 16.84 -17.00 -4.60
C LEU A 144 16.30 -15.91 -5.54
N ALA A 145 16.42 -16.15 -6.86
CA ALA A 145 16.00 -15.20 -7.90
C ALA A 145 14.55 -14.73 -7.74
N PRO A 146 13.54 -15.57 -7.41
CA PRO A 146 12.16 -15.11 -7.23
C PRO A 146 12.03 -14.11 -6.09
N SER A 147 12.66 -14.38 -4.95
CA SER A 147 12.66 -13.48 -3.79
C SER A 147 13.39 -12.16 -4.09
N ALA A 148 14.56 -12.23 -4.72
CA ALA A 148 15.31 -11.04 -5.13
C ALA A 148 14.49 -10.16 -6.09
N GLN A 149 13.84 -10.77 -7.08
CA GLN A 149 12.96 -10.03 -8.01
C GLN A 149 11.74 -9.42 -7.31
N LEU A 150 11.18 -10.09 -6.29
CA LEU A 150 10.10 -9.50 -5.51
C LEU A 150 10.54 -8.18 -4.86
N PHE A 151 11.71 -8.15 -4.22
CA PHE A 151 12.25 -6.94 -3.58
C PHE A 151 12.67 -5.86 -4.58
N LEU A 152 13.28 -6.23 -5.71
CA LEU A 152 13.57 -5.29 -6.81
C LEU A 152 12.29 -4.65 -7.35
N GLY A 153 11.21 -5.42 -7.45
CA GLY A 153 9.89 -4.91 -7.81
C GLY A 153 9.34 -3.93 -6.77
N LEU A 154 9.48 -4.22 -5.48
CA LEU A 154 9.06 -3.34 -4.40
C LEU A 154 9.82 -2.01 -4.38
N ILE A 155 11.14 -2.04 -4.63
CA ILE A 155 11.96 -0.82 -4.78
C ILE A 155 11.49 -0.02 -6.00
N SER A 156 11.34 -0.67 -7.16
CA SER A 156 10.85 -0.01 -8.36
C SER A 156 9.47 0.63 -8.15
N LEU A 157 8.58 -0.04 -7.41
CA LEU A 157 7.26 0.49 -7.07
C LEU A 157 7.38 1.74 -6.19
N ARG A 158 8.25 1.73 -5.19
CA ARG A 158 8.54 2.87 -4.30
C ARG A 158 9.10 4.07 -5.07
N GLU A 159 9.86 3.82 -6.13
CA GLU A 159 10.38 4.85 -7.03
C GLU A 159 9.36 5.36 -8.08
N GLY A 160 8.13 4.81 -8.07
CA GLY A 160 7.09 5.14 -9.03
C GLY A 160 7.28 4.48 -10.40
N GLY A 161 8.13 3.47 -10.49
CA GLY A 161 8.39 2.68 -11.69
C GLY A 161 7.43 1.51 -11.85
N GLY A 162 6.11 1.76 -11.90
CA GLY A 162 5.08 0.72 -11.91
C GLY A 162 5.27 -0.36 -12.99
N GLU A 163 5.74 0.01 -14.19
CA GLU A 163 5.99 -0.95 -15.27
C GLU A 163 7.23 -1.84 -14.98
N ALA A 164 8.29 -1.28 -14.42
CA ALA A 164 9.47 -2.05 -14.01
C ALA A 164 9.13 -2.99 -12.86
N ALA A 165 8.37 -2.49 -11.87
CA ALA A 165 7.86 -3.29 -10.77
C ALA A 165 6.96 -4.44 -11.27
N ALA A 166 6.06 -4.17 -12.21
CA ALA A 166 5.19 -5.18 -12.79
C ALA A 166 5.98 -6.32 -13.43
N ARG A 167 7.02 -6.01 -14.24
CA ARG A 167 7.89 -7.04 -14.84
C ARG A 167 8.60 -7.89 -13.77
N SER A 168 9.10 -7.29 -12.72
CA SER A 168 9.76 -7.99 -11.62
C SER A 168 8.79 -8.92 -10.87
N PHE A 169 7.57 -8.47 -10.60
CA PHE A 169 6.55 -9.30 -9.94
C PHE A 169 6.06 -10.45 -10.83
N GLU A 170 5.89 -10.21 -12.13
CA GLU A 170 5.57 -11.28 -13.10
C GLU A 170 6.67 -12.35 -13.14
N ALA A 171 7.92 -11.94 -13.16
CA ALA A 171 9.05 -12.86 -13.17
C ALA A 171 9.17 -13.65 -11.86
N ALA A 172 8.92 -13.03 -10.71
CA ALA A 172 8.89 -13.71 -9.42
C ALA A 172 7.77 -14.77 -9.37
N ALA A 173 6.53 -14.39 -9.77
CA ALA A 173 5.38 -15.29 -9.79
C ALA A 173 5.56 -16.50 -10.74
N ALA A 174 6.20 -16.27 -11.89
CA ALA A 174 6.44 -17.33 -12.88
C ALA A 174 7.47 -18.37 -12.42
N ARG A 175 8.43 -17.96 -11.59
CA ARG A 175 9.53 -18.84 -11.13
C ARG A 175 9.21 -19.57 -9.83
N ASP A 176 8.37 -19.00 -8.96
CA ASP A 176 8.01 -19.60 -7.68
C ASP A 176 6.49 -19.54 -7.46
N PRO A 177 5.77 -20.68 -7.57
CA PRO A 177 4.34 -20.76 -7.33
C PRO A 177 3.94 -20.38 -5.90
N THR A 178 4.84 -20.50 -4.91
CA THR A 178 4.52 -20.12 -3.52
C THR A 178 4.47 -18.62 -3.33
N LEU A 179 5.24 -17.85 -4.11
CA LEU A 179 5.23 -16.39 -4.13
C LEU A 179 4.15 -15.81 -5.07
N ALA A 180 3.56 -16.62 -5.95
CA ALA A 180 2.59 -16.16 -6.94
C ALA A 180 1.41 -15.36 -6.36
N PRO A 181 0.78 -15.72 -5.22
CA PRO A 181 -0.31 -14.92 -4.64
C PRO A 181 0.14 -13.52 -4.22
N THR A 182 1.31 -13.41 -3.58
CA THR A 182 1.89 -12.13 -3.15
C THR A 182 2.31 -11.29 -4.34
N ALA A 183 3.06 -11.88 -5.27
CA ALA A 183 3.53 -11.21 -6.48
C ALA A 183 2.36 -10.72 -7.37
N THR A 184 1.27 -11.49 -7.50
CA THR A 184 0.06 -11.08 -8.22
C THR A 184 -0.65 -9.91 -7.55
N SER A 185 -0.66 -9.86 -6.23
CA SER A 185 -1.22 -8.73 -5.49
C SER A 185 -0.43 -7.45 -5.69
N LEU A 186 0.90 -7.55 -5.65
CA LEU A 186 1.82 -6.44 -5.92
C LEU A 186 1.80 -6.01 -7.39
N LEU A 187 1.65 -6.96 -8.32
CA LEU A 187 1.47 -6.67 -9.75
C LEU A 187 0.23 -5.82 -10.00
N ARG A 188 -0.89 -6.12 -9.32
CA ARG A 188 -2.11 -5.29 -9.40
C ARG A 188 -1.86 -3.86 -8.92
N LEU A 189 -1.10 -3.71 -7.82
CA LEU A 189 -0.71 -2.40 -7.30
C LEU A 189 0.20 -1.66 -8.30
N ALA A 190 1.25 -2.31 -8.81
CA ALA A 190 2.19 -1.74 -9.77
C ALA A 190 1.50 -1.22 -11.04
N ARG A 191 0.51 -1.96 -11.56
CA ARG A 191 -0.27 -1.55 -12.72
C ARG A 191 -1.24 -0.39 -12.45
N ARG A 192 -1.51 -0.08 -11.18
CA ARG A 192 -2.30 1.10 -10.77
C ARG A 192 -1.45 2.34 -10.54
N GLU A 193 -0.17 2.17 -10.25
CA GLU A 193 0.76 3.25 -9.86
C GLU A 193 1.73 3.69 -10.97
N GLY A 194 1.37 3.48 -12.24
CA GLY A 194 2.15 3.99 -13.38
C GLY A 194 2.27 5.53 -13.38
N ARG A 195 3.25 6.07 -14.13
CA ARG A 195 3.41 7.53 -14.33
C ARG A 195 2.18 8.17 -14.97
N VAL A 196 1.44 7.39 -15.75
CA VAL A 196 0.14 7.76 -16.30
C VAL A 196 -0.89 6.77 -15.76
N VAL A 197 -1.82 7.23 -14.95
CA VAL A 197 -2.93 6.41 -14.45
C VAL A 197 -4.21 6.80 -15.18
N LEU A 198 -4.81 5.84 -15.85
CA LEU A 198 -6.12 5.98 -16.49
C LEU A 198 -7.16 5.22 -15.65
N SER A 199 -8.28 5.89 -15.36
CA SER A 199 -9.44 5.25 -14.73
C SER A 199 -10.67 5.45 -15.60
N LEU A 200 -11.44 4.39 -15.80
CA LEU A 200 -12.74 4.41 -16.47
C LEU A 200 -13.76 3.78 -15.53
N LEU A 201 -14.94 4.37 -15.44
CA LEU A 201 -16.05 3.86 -14.63
C LEU A 201 -17.34 3.95 -15.44
N ALA A 202 -18.13 2.91 -15.39
CA ALA A 202 -19.49 2.93 -15.96
C ALA A 202 -20.44 2.06 -15.12
N GLY A 203 -21.71 2.44 -15.08
CA GLY A 203 -22.71 1.61 -14.42
C GLY A 203 -24.07 2.24 -14.25
N PRO A 204 -25.11 1.42 -14.04
CA PRO A 204 -26.45 1.86 -13.72
C PRO A 204 -26.59 2.16 -12.22
N SER A 205 -27.52 3.07 -11.88
CA SER A 205 -27.95 3.35 -10.52
C SER A 205 -29.44 3.69 -10.48
N GLY A 206 -30.03 3.54 -9.32
CA GLY A 206 -31.38 4.01 -9.00
C GLY A 206 -31.34 4.97 -7.81
N ASP A 207 -32.22 5.92 -7.79
CA ASP A 207 -32.37 6.93 -6.77
C ASP A 207 -33.84 7.14 -6.46
N SER A 208 -34.22 7.11 -5.19
CA SER A 208 -35.62 7.22 -4.74
C SER A 208 -36.11 8.66 -4.66
N ASN A 209 -35.19 9.65 -4.65
CA ASN A 209 -35.55 11.06 -4.45
C ASN A 209 -34.57 12.01 -5.15
N VAL A 210 -34.57 11.98 -6.50
CA VAL A 210 -33.63 12.73 -7.36
C VAL A 210 -33.72 14.24 -7.19
N ASP A 211 -34.92 14.77 -6.91
CA ASP A 211 -35.20 16.19 -6.73
C ASP A 211 -35.15 16.65 -5.27
N LEU A 212 -34.76 15.73 -4.33
CA LEU A 212 -34.71 15.98 -2.89
C LEU A 212 -36.04 16.53 -2.32
N ALA A 213 -37.18 16.07 -2.87
CA ALA A 213 -38.50 16.47 -2.44
C ALA A 213 -38.70 16.18 -0.94
N PRO A 214 -39.35 17.11 -0.19
CA PRO A 214 -39.66 16.91 1.22
C PRO A 214 -40.49 15.66 1.47
N ASP A 215 -40.29 15.02 2.63
CA ASP A 215 -41.05 13.84 3.00
C ASP A 215 -42.56 14.16 3.08
N GLY A 216 -43.36 13.30 2.45
CA GLY A 216 -44.79 13.49 2.37
C GLY A 216 -45.27 14.46 1.29
N SER A 217 -44.38 15.03 0.49
CA SER A 217 -44.76 15.85 -0.67
C SER A 217 -45.50 15.01 -1.71
N PRO A 218 -46.68 15.44 -2.19
CA PRO A 218 -47.37 14.78 -3.27
C PRO A 218 -46.67 15.11 -4.60
N THR A 219 -45.59 14.40 -4.93
CA THR A 219 -44.92 14.56 -6.24
C THR A 219 -45.66 13.73 -7.28
N PRO A 220 -46.29 14.31 -8.29
CA PRO A 220 -46.93 13.56 -9.35
C PRO A 220 -45.90 12.68 -10.08
N GLY A 221 -46.08 11.35 -9.97
CA GLY A 221 -45.17 10.38 -10.60
C GLY A 221 -43.97 9.98 -9.77
N GLY A 222 -43.81 10.48 -8.52
CA GLY A 222 -42.70 10.18 -7.60
C GLY A 222 -41.38 10.81 -8.06
N SER A 223 -40.45 10.98 -7.11
CA SER A 223 -39.12 11.54 -7.33
C SER A 223 -38.05 10.48 -7.70
N ALA A 224 -38.44 9.21 -7.79
CA ALA A 224 -37.54 8.12 -8.08
C ALA A 224 -37.16 8.05 -9.57
N ASP A 225 -35.87 7.83 -9.86
CA ASP A 225 -35.39 7.63 -11.23
C ASP A 225 -34.23 6.65 -11.28
N SER A 226 -33.94 6.17 -12.47
CA SER A 226 -32.75 5.40 -12.79
C SER A 226 -31.77 6.24 -13.61
N ALA A 227 -30.50 5.97 -13.47
CA ALA A 227 -29.45 6.67 -14.17
C ALA A 227 -28.39 5.73 -14.72
N GLY A 228 -27.75 6.13 -15.82
CA GLY A 228 -26.48 5.60 -16.28
C GLY A 228 -25.37 6.60 -15.93
N THR A 229 -24.28 6.13 -15.34
CA THR A 229 -23.11 6.93 -15.05
C THR A 229 -21.92 6.46 -15.85
N PHE A 230 -21.18 7.39 -16.42
CA PHE A 230 -19.89 7.18 -17.05
C PHE A 230 -18.90 8.19 -16.46
N ALA A 231 -17.66 7.75 -16.17
CA ALA A 231 -16.58 8.63 -15.77
C ALA A 231 -15.26 8.16 -16.34
N ALA A 232 -14.38 9.12 -16.65
CA ALA A 232 -13.02 8.87 -17.08
C ALA A 232 -12.09 9.84 -16.36
N SER A 233 -10.90 9.38 -15.99
CA SER A 233 -9.87 10.25 -15.44
C SER A 233 -8.49 9.84 -15.90
N VAL A 234 -7.58 10.81 -16.01
CA VAL A 234 -6.17 10.61 -16.27
C VAL A 234 -5.36 11.39 -15.23
N LEU A 235 -4.34 10.74 -14.69
CA LEU A 235 -3.38 11.34 -13.78
C LEU A 235 -1.98 11.11 -14.36
N LEU A 236 -1.22 12.19 -14.53
CA LEU A 236 0.17 12.20 -14.99
C LEU A 236 1.08 12.55 -13.83
N ARG A 237 2.09 11.71 -13.56
CA ARG A 237 3.13 11.91 -12.55
C ARG A 237 4.51 11.75 -13.19
N PRO A 238 5.06 12.78 -13.87
CA PRO A 238 6.30 12.65 -14.65
C PRO A 238 7.52 12.18 -13.83
N SER A 239 7.55 12.54 -12.54
CA SER A 239 8.64 12.22 -11.60
C SER A 239 8.30 11.05 -10.65
N GLY A 240 7.24 10.27 -10.93
CA GLY A 240 6.75 9.23 -10.02
C GLY A 240 5.93 9.82 -8.87
N GLU A 241 6.03 9.20 -7.67
CA GLU A 241 5.19 9.57 -6.52
C GLU A 241 5.50 10.96 -5.94
N SER A 242 6.75 11.43 -5.99
CA SER A 242 7.14 12.75 -5.49
C SER A 242 7.46 13.67 -6.65
N GLY A 243 6.84 14.85 -6.69
CA GLY A 243 7.04 15.82 -7.76
C GLY A 243 5.73 16.38 -8.32
N PRO A 244 5.76 16.98 -9.51
CA PRO A 244 4.59 17.56 -10.13
C PRO A 244 3.63 16.50 -10.64
N PHE A 245 2.35 16.82 -10.63
CA PHE A 245 1.30 16.03 -11.26
C PHE A 245 0.33 16.93 -12.04
N VAL A 246 -0.31 16.33 -13.05
CA VAL A 246 -1.42 16.92 -13.79
C VAL A 246 -2.55 15.91 -13.82
N SER A 247 -3.78 16.35 -13.62
CA SER A 247 -4.97 15.51 -13.69
C SER A 247 -6.04 16.13 -14.58
N ALA A 248 -6.80 15.27 -15.23
CA ALA A 248 -8.04 15.63 -15.89
C ALA A 248 -9.07 14.54 -15.63
N SER A 249 -10.31 14.93 -15.41
CA SER A 249 -11.41 13.99 -15.27
C SER A 249 -12.70 14.53 -15.90
N GLY A 250 -13.57 13.62 -16.28
CA GLY A 250 -14.90 13.93 -16.73
C GLY A 250 -15.87 12.85 -16.28
N SER A 251 -17.07 13.24 -15.90
CA SER A 251 -18.17 12.33 -15.59
C SER A 251 -19.48 12.86 -16.13
N TYR A 252 -20.37 11.92 -16.48
CA TYR A 252 -21.72 12.24 -16.91
C TYR A 252 -22.68 11.24 -16.29
N ARG A 253 -23.71 11.74 -15.61
CA ARG A 253 -24.84 10.97 -15.07
C ARG A 253 -26.08 11.34 -15.85
N LYS A 254 -26.63 10.40 -16.59
CA LYS A 254 -27.85 10.55 -17.38
C LYS A 254 -29.02 9.88 -16.68
N LEU A 255 -30.05 10.65 -16.37
CA LEU A 255 -31.29 10.17 -15.78
C LEU A 255 -32.27 9.72 -16.88
N ALA A 256 -33.12 8.74 -16.57
CA ALA A 256 -34.08 8.19 -17.52
C ALA A 256 -35.29 9.11 -17.72
N ARG A 257 -35.76 9.76 -16.66
CA ARG A 257 -36.99 10.57 -16.64
C ARG A 257 -36.71 12.05 -16.35
N PHE A 258 -35.94 12.34 -15.34
CA PHE A 258 -35.67 13.72 -14.85
C PHE A 258 -34.43 14.32 -15.51
N THR A 259 -34.43 14.37 -16.86
CA THR A 259 -33.25 14.81 -17.65
C THR A 259 -32.81 16.25 -17.36
N GLN A 260 -33.65 17.07 -16.74
CA GLN A 260 -33.27 18.41 -16.22
C GLN A 260 -32.23 18.33 -15.08
N PHE A 261 -32.02 17.16 -14.47
CA PHE A 261 -31.01 16.89 -13.47
C PHE A 261 -29.85 16.02 -14.02
N ASP A 262 -29.77 15.83 -15.36
CA ASP A 262 -28.58 15.22 -15.96
C ASP A 262 -27.35 16.03 -15.56
N LEU A 263 -26.34 15.37 -15.02
CA LEU A 263 -25.17 16.03 -14.44
C LEU A 263 -23.91 15.69 -15.25
N GLY A 264 -23.29 16.71 -15.82
CA GLY A 264 -21.96 16.63 -16.40
C GLY A 264 -20.94 17.35 -15.53
N VAL A 265 -19.77 16.76 -15.31
CA VAL A 265 -18.67 17.38 -14.59
C VAL A 265 -17.38 17.18 -15.37
N VAL A 266 -16.60 18.25 -15.55
CA VAL A 266 -15.26 18.21 -16.11
C VAL A 266 -14.33 18.91 -15.12
N GLU A 267 -13.21 18.29 -14.81
CA GLU A 267 -12.18 18.82 -13.92
C GLU A 267 -10.80 18.75 -14.60
N GLY A 268 -10.01 19.81 -14.46
CA GLY A 268 -8.61 19.84 -14.82
C GLY A 268 -7.79 20.41 -13.68
N GLY A 269 -6.68 19.76 -13.33
CA GLY A 269 -5.89 20.16 -12.18
C GLY A 269 -4.39 19.92 -12.36
N ALA A 270 -3.61 20.61 -11.55
CA ALA A 270 -2.17 20.42 -11.43
C ALA A 270 -1.72 20.68 -9.99
N GLY A 271 -0.62 20.08 -9.61
CA GLY A 271 -0.10 20.25 -8.26
C GLY A 271 1.26 19.63 -8.08
N TRP A 272 1.65 19.56 -6.82
CA TRP A 272 2.93 18.98 -6.40
C TRP A 272 2.73 18.07 -5.21
N GLN A 273 3.31 16.87 -5.28
CA GLN A 273 3.40 15.96 -4.15
C GLN A 273 4.82 16.05 -3.55
N LEU A 274 4.90 16.38 -2.28
CA LEU A 274 6.14 16.45 -1.48
C LEU A 274 6.21 15.20 -0.60
N GLY A 275 7.32 14.49 -0.67
CA GLY A 275 7.48 13.21 0.05
C GLY A 275 6.80 12.04 -0.66
N ARG A 276 6.97 10.86 -0.08
CA ARG A 276 6.44 9.56 -0.54
C ARG A 276 5.79 8.83 0.63
N GLU A 277 5.09 7.74 0.37
CA GLU A 277 4.68 6.84 1.45
C GLU A 277 5.89 6.46 2.32
N PRO A 278 5.79 6.43 3.64
CA PRO A 278 4.56 6.57 4.44
C PRO A 278 4.16 8.00 4.81
N ARG A 279 4.82 9.05 4.29
CA ARG A 279 4.54 10.45 4.63
C ARG A 279 4.62 11.33 3.39
N HIS A 280 3.52 11.96 3.04
CA HIS A 280 3.50 12.91 1.94
C HIS A 280 2.54 14.07 2.19
N VAL A 281 2.79 15.17 1.49
CA VAL A 281 1.90 16.32 1.40
C VAL A 281 1.66 16.62 -0.07
N LEU A 282 0.41 16.79 -0.44
CA LEU A 282 -0.02 17.19 -1.77
C LEU A 282 -0.57 18.61 -1.69
N VAL A 283 -0.17 19.47 -2.61
CA VAL A 283 -0.76 20.80 -2.82
C VAL A 283 -1.15 20.92 -4.28
N GLY A 284 -2.31 21.49 -4.57
CA GLY A 284 -2.78 21.53 -5.94
C GLY A 284 -3.82 22.62 -6.18
N TYR A 285 -4.00 22.89 -7.45
CA TYR A 285 -5.07 23.71 -8.00
C TYR A 285 -5.85 22.85 -8.99
N ALA A 286 -7.18 23.06 -9.00
CA ALA A 286 -8.08 22.49 -10.01
C ALA A 286 -9.11 23.52 -10.46
N TYR A 287 -9.59 23.35 -11.67
CA TYR A 287 -10.75 24.03 -12.23
C TYR A 287 -11.84 23.00 -12.50
N ASP A 288 -13.02 23.26 -11.97
CA ASP A 288 -14.21 22.42 -12.11
C ASP A 288 -15.25 23.15 -12.96
N PHE A 289 -15.85 22.47 -13.93
CA PHE A 289 -17.03 22.92 -14.67
C PHE A 289 -18.13 21.87 -14.56
N MET A 290 -19.32 22.31 -14.20
CA MET A 290 -20.50 21.45 -14.09
C MET A 290 -21.62 21.95 -15.02
N SER A 291 -22.28 21.01 -15.69
CA SER A 291 -23.53 21.24 -16.41
C SER A 291 -24.68 20.49 -15.74
N LEU A 292 -25.86 21.09 -15.74
CA LEU A 292 -27.09 20.50 -15.23
C LEU A 292 -28.17 20.60 -16.30
N GLY A 293 -28.80 19.49 -16.68
CA GLY A 293 -29.78 19.41 -17.75
C GLY A 293 -29.25 19.80 -19.12
N GLY A 294 -27.90 19.80 -19.30
CA GLY A 294 -27.23 20.23 -20.53
C GLY A 294 -26.71 21.67 -20.50
N ASP A 295 -27.18 22.51 -19.58
CA ASP A 295 -26.75 23.90 -19.46
C ASP A 295 -25.58 24.05 -18.48
N GLY A 296 -24.71 25.03 -18.69
CA GLY A 296 -23.64 25.38 -17.76
C GLY A 296 -24.22 25.83 -16.42
N TYR A 297 -23.91 25.14 -15.34
CA TYR A 297 -24.47 25.35 -14.01
C TYR A 297 -23.49 25.99 -13.03
N LEU A 298 -22.25 25.49 -12.97
CA LEU A 298 -21.24 25.94 -12.02
C LEU A 298 -19.86 25.92 -12.65
N SER A 299 -19.07 26.95 -12.40
CA SER A 299 -17.64 26.93 -12.56
C SER A 299 -16.96 27.19 -11.21
N ALA A 300 -15.84 26.50 -10.92
CA ALA A 300 -15.15 26.68 -9.68
C ALA A 300 -13.63 26.58 -9.84
N HIS A 301 -12.91 27.44 -9.11
CA HIS A 301 -11.46 27.34 -8.90
C HIS A 301 -11.23 26.74 -7.52
N ARG A 302 -10.42 25.68 -7.43
CA ARG A 302 -10.15 24.96 -6.19
C ARG A 302 -8.66 24.96 -5.86
N LEU A 303 -8.31 25.43 -4.68
CA LEU A 303 -7.01 25.25 -4.06
C LEU A 303 -7.15 24.12 -3.03
N GLN A 304 -6.24 23.17 -3.03
CA GLN A 304 -6.30 22.03 -2.13
C GLN A 304 -4.93 21.66 -1.56
N ALA A 305 -4.96 21.15 -0.33
CA ALA A 305 -3.82 20.55 0.34
C ALA A 305 -4.25 19.27 1.04
N GLU A 306 -3.48 18.21 0.90
CA GLU A 306 -3.65 16.95 1.61
C GLU A 306 -2.33 16.58 2.26
N GLY A 307 -2.37 16.15 3.53
CA GLY A 307 -1.24 15.56 4.22
C GLY A 307 -1.60 14.17 4.70
N ARG A 308 -0.70 13.20 4.52
CA ARG A 308 -0.88 11.84 5.00
C ARG A 308 0.36 11.36 5.73
N TRP A 309 0.14 10.71 6.89
CA TRP A 309 1.18 10.16 7.74
C TRP A 309 0.77 8.76 8.19
N THR A 310 1.55 7.76 7.80
CA THR A 310 1.30 6.37 8.17
C THR A 310 2.34 5.91 9.19
N PHE A 311 1.87 5.35 10.31
CA PHE A 311 2.65 4.82 11.42
C PHE A 311 2.22 3.37 11.65
N GLN A 312 3.01 2.41 11.23
CA GLN A 312 2.68 0.99 11.36
C GLN A 312 1.24 0.67 10.90
N GLN A 313 0.29 0.55 11.85
CA GLN A 313 -1.10 0.22 11.58
C GLN A 313 -2.04 1.44 11.50
N LEU A 314 -1.58 2.64 11.90
CA LEU A 314 -2.38 3.86 11.90
C LEU A 314 -1.97 4.78 10.76
N SER A 315 -2.93 5.20 9.93
CA SER A 315 -2.77 6.28 8.95
C SER A 315 -3.59 7.49 9.40
N LEU A 316 -2.94 8.65 9.51
CA LEU A 316 -3.60 9.94 9.74
C LEU A 316 -3.62 10.73 8.44
N ALA A 317 -4.73 11.40 8.14
CA ALA A 317 -4.82 12.32 7.01
C ALA A 317 -5.48 13.64 7.43
N ALA A 318 -5.01 14.73 6.82
CA ALA A 318 -5.60 16.06 6.95
C ALA A 318 -5.81 16.61 5.54
N ASN A 319 -7.05 16.99 5.22
CA ASN A 319 -7.43 17.53 3.94
C ASN A 319 -7.98 18.94 4.13
N TYR A 320 -7.63 19.85 3.23
CA TYR A 320 -8.21 21.18 3.14
C TYR A 320 -8.41 21.57 1.69
N ALA A 321 -9.56 22.18 1.39
CA ALA A 321 -9.83 22.77 0.09
C ALA A 321 -10.58 24.10 0.24
N ALA A 322 -10.21 25.08 -0.57
CA ALA A 322 -10.94 26.32 -0.77
C ALA A 322 -11.45 26.37 -2.22
N ARG A 323 -12.74 26.39 -2.41
CA ARG A 323 -13.42 26.50 -3.71
C ARG A 323 -14.01 27.88 -3.87
N PHE A 324 -13.70 28.54 -4.96
CA PHE A 324 -14.27 29.82 -5.42
C PHE A 324 -15.30 29.46 -6.48
N GLU A 325 -16.56 29.49 -6.09
CA GLU A 325 -17.69 28.97 -6.87
C GLU A 325 -18.45 30.12 -7.56
N SER A 326 -18.70 29.96 -8.85
CA SER A 326 -19.52 30.88 -9.65
C SER A 326 -20.65 30.10 -10.29
N PHE A 327 -21.87 30.25 -9.80
CA PHE A 327 -23.07 29.67 -10.41
C PHE A 327 -23.49 30.49 -11.63
N LEU A 328 -23.69 29.81 -12.76
CA LEU A 328 -23.85 30.43 -14.09
C LEU A 328 -25.30 30.68 -14.47
N THR A 329 -26.24 30.07 -13.76
CA THR A 329 -27.68 30.31 -13.94
C THR A 329 -28.19 31.39 -12.98
N GLY A 330 -29.07 32.29 -13.45
CA GLY A 330 -29.57 33.39 -12.63
C GLY A 330 -30.25 32.95 -11.33
N ALA A 331 -30.99 31.85 -11.35
CA ALA A 331 -31.64 31.29 -10.16
C ALA A 331 -30.64 30.75 -9.11
N ALA A 332 -29.47 30.26 -9.54
CA ALA A 332 -28.44 29.72 -8.67
C ALA A 332 -27.33 30.74 -8.34
N ALA A 333 -27.28 31.89 -9.00
CA ALA A 333 -26.26 32.91 -8.77
C ALA A 333 -26.07 33.29 -7.28
N PRO A 334 -27.12 33.37 -6.43
CA PRO A 334 -26.99 33.69 -5.00
C PRO A 334 -26.14 32.67 -4.21
N TYR A 335 -25.96 31.46 -4.71
CA TYR A 335 -25.10 30.43 -4.12
C TYR A 335 -23.61 30.63 -4.45
N SER A 336 -23.26 31.54 -5.35
CA SER A 336 -21.86 31.87 -5.65
C SER A 336 -21.12 32.34 -4.41
N GLY A 337 -19.81 32.08 -4.34
CA GLY A 337 -19.04 32.48 -3.17
C GLY A 337 -17.82 31.60 -2.91
N ILE A 338 -17.45 31.48 -1.65
CA ILE A 338 -16.28 30.72 -1.23
C ILE A 338 -16.69 29.58 -0.29
N ARG A 339 -16.44 28.35 -0.69
CA ARG A 339 -16.63 27.16 0.14
C ARG A 339 -15.29 26.60 0.61
N GLN A 340 -15.14 26.53 1.91
CA GLN A 340 -13.95 25.95 2.57
C GLN A 340 -14.32 24.60 3.18
N LEU A 341 -13.51 23.57 2.89
CA LEU A 341 -13.70 22.21 3.37
C LEU A 341 -12.43 21.78 4.12
N GLY A 342 -12.62 21.21 5.29
CA GLY A 342 -11.55 20.63 6.10
C GLY A 342 -11.96 19.24 6.56
N GLU A 343 -11.04 18.29 6.59
CA GLU A 343 -11.27 16.97 7.17
C GLU A 343 -10.01 16.46 7.85
N LEU A 344 -10.17 15.91 9.04
CA LEU A 344 -9.15 15.14 9.74
C LEU A 344 -9.63 13.71 9.86
N SER A 345 -8.79 12.75 9.51
CA SER A 345 -9.15 11.34 9.58
C SER A 345 -8.03 10.47 10.13
N GLY A 346 -8.43 9.35 10.74
CA GLY A 346 -7.55 8.28 11.19
C GLY A 346 -8.08 6.93 10.72
N GLU A 347 -7.23 6.11 10.12
CA GLU A 347 -7.53 4.75 9.68
C GLU A 347 -6.60 3.76 10.39
N TRP A 348 -7.18 2.73 11.04
CA TRP A 348 -6.47 1.60 11.63
C TRP A 348 -6.55 0.39 10.69
N ARG A 349 -5.39 -0.14 10.31
CA ARG A 349 -5.27 -1.37 9.52
C ARG A 349 -5.29 -2.57 10.47
N LEU A 350 -6.22 -3.50 10.23
CA LEU A 350 -6.43 -4.70 11.06
C LEU A 350 -5.71 -5.95 10.52
N GLY A 351 -4.94 -5.80 9.41
CA GLY A 351 -4.36 -6.93 8.68
C GLY A 351 -5.33 -7.57 7.70
N GLY A 352 -4.82 -8.44 6.83
CA GLY A 352 -5.63 -9.13 5.80
C GLY A 352 -6.39 -8.21 4.84
N GLY A 353 -6.00 -6.92 4.71
CA GLY A 353 -6.68 -5.95 3.87
C GLY A 353 -7.92 -5.29 4.52
N SER A 354 -8.18 -5.57 5.80
CA SER A 354 -9.27 -4.96 6.57
C SER A 354 -8.80 -3.70 7.31
N ALA A 355 -9.69 -2.72 7.44
CA ALA A 355 -9.42 -1.47 8.14
C ALA A 355 -10.71 -0.85 8.67
N PHE A 356 -10.61 -0.01 9.70
CA PHE A 356 -11.67 0.91 10.09
C PHE A 356 -11.11 2.30 10.34
N GLY A 357 -11.94 3.32 10.20
CA GLY A 357 -11.49 4.69 10.41
C GLY A 357 -12.59 5.60 10.90
N LEU A 358 -12.14 6.72 11.46
CA LEU A 358 -12.96 7.84 11.89
C LEU A 358 -12.46 9.11 11.22
N ALA A 359 -13.38 9.99 10.85
CA ALA A 359 -13.08 11.29 10.32
C ALA A 359 -13.96 12.35 10.99
N TYR A 360 -13.50 13.59 10.97
CA TYR A 360 -14.31 14.75 11.33
C TYR A 360 -14.23 15.76 10.20
N ALA A 361 -15.38 16.07 9.60
CA ALA A 361 -15.50 17.00 8.49
C ALA A 361 -16.00 18.35 8.98
N LEU A 362 -15.51 19.42 8.34
CA LEU A 362 -15.90 20.81 8.56
C LEU A 362 -16.06 21.49 7.20
N THR A 363 -17.23 22.10 6.95
CA THR A 363 -17.47 22.92 5.75
C THR A 363 -17.95 24.30 6.19
N ARG A 364 -17.30 25.33 5.71
CA ARG A 364 -17.75 26.71 5.82
C ARG A 364 -18.11 27.24 4.44
N ASP A 365 -19.38 27.55 4.23
CA ASP A 365 -19.88 28.14 3.00
C ASP A 365 -20.18 29.62 3.21
N ARG A 366 -19.58 30.48 2.36
CA ARG A 366 -19.74 31.94 2.37
C ARG A 366 -20.25 32.37 1.01
N THR A 367 -21.54 32.20 0.81
CA THR A 367 -22.25 32.56 -0.41
C THR A 367 -22.42 34.06 -0.53
N ASP A 368 -22.72 34.57 -1.72
CA ASP A 368 -23.04 35.97 -1.98
C ASP A 368 -24.32 36.37 -1.23
N ASP A 369 -25.35 35.51 -1.23
CA ASP A 369 -26.51 35.67 -0.39
C ASP A 369 -26.23 35.33 1.06
N VAL A 370 -26.44 36.26 1.96
CA VAL A 370 -26.15 36.09 3.39
C VAL A 370 -27.02 35.03 4.06
N THR A 371 -28.23 34.77 3.54
CA THR A 371 -29.18 33.79 4.09
C THR A 371 -28.77 32.33 3.78
N LEU A 372 -27.93 32.16 2.78
CA LEU A 372 -27.43 30.85 2.33
C LEU A 372 -26.08 30.47 2.96
N LYS A 373 -25.45 31.37 3.73
CA LYS A 373 -24.20 31.10 4.45
C LYS A 373 -24.43 30.12 5.58
N TYR A 374 -23.53 29.10 5.66
CA TYR A 374 -23.64 28.11 6.71
C TYR A 374 -22.29 27.58 7.19
N LEU A 375 -22.33 26.98 8.37
CA LEU A 375 -21.32 26.09 8.89
C LEU A 375 -21.90 24.66 8.97
N GLU A 376 -21.20 23.69 8.39
CA GLU A 376 -21.54 22.26 8.50
C GLU A 376 -20.36 21.51 9.09
N HIS A 377 -20.62 20.61 10.02
CA HIS A 377 -19.57 19.78 10.61
C HIS A 377 -20.13 18.49 11.19
N GLY A 378 -19.26 17.51 11.37
CA GLY A 378 -19.64 16.30 12.07
C GLY A 378 -18.71 15.11 11.83
N PRO A 379 -18.90 14.05 12.62
CA PRO A 379 -18.13 12.82 12.53
C PRO A 379 -18.60 11.93 11.37
N ARG A 380 -17.65 11.14 10.85
CA ARG A 380 -17.88 10.08 9.90
C ARG A 380 -17.10 8.84 10.35
N ALA A 381 -17.64 7.65 10.14
CA ALA A 381 -16.99 6.39 10.39
C ALA A 381 -16.99 5.56 9.10
N PHE A 382 -15.93 4.79 8.89
CA PHE A 382 -15.87 3.87 7.76
C PHE A 382 -15.15 2.59 8.16
N ALA A 383 -15.52 1.49 7.51
CA ALA A 383 -14.88 0.21 7.71
C ALA A 383 -14.75 -0.54 6.38
N ARG A 384 -13.66 -1.26 6.22
CA ARG A 384 -13.39 -2.12 5.07
C ARG A 384 -13.04 -3.52 5.58
N PHE A 385 -13.72 -4.53 5.06
CA PHE A 385 -13.51 -5.92 5.41
C PHE A 385 -13.14 -6.73 4.18
N ALA A 386 -11.94 -7.30 4.17
CA ALA A 386 -11.54 -8.26 3.16
C ALA A 386 -12.11 -9.64 3.54
N ALA A 387 -13.23 -10.01 2.96
CA ALA A 387 -13.89 -11.30 3.24
C ALA A 387 -13.18 -12.46 2.52
N MET A 388 -12.63 -12.20 1.34
CA MET A 388 -11.88 -13.13 0.50
C MET A 388 -10.79 -12.33 -0.26
N PRO A 389 -9.78 -12.98 -0.84
CA PRO A 389 -8.71 -12.28 -1.57
C PRO A 389 -9.18 -11.30 -2.66
N LYS A 390 -10.37 -11.55 -3.23
CA LYS A 390 -10.95 -10.72 -4.30
C LYS A 390 -12.21 -9.98 -3.88
N LEU A 391 -12.77 -10.23 -2.70
CA LEU A 391 -14.04 -9.65 -2.25
C LEU A 391 -13.85 -8.81 -0.99
N ARG A 392 -14.24 -7.54 -1.08
CA ARG A 392 -14.21 -6.58 0.03
C ARG A 392 -15.60 -6.02 0.27
N PHE A 393 -15.95 -5.81 1.52
CA PHE A 393 -17.12 -5.03 1.93
C PHE A 393 -16.64 -3.68 2.48
N VAL A 394 -17.35 -2.62 2.11
CA VAL A 394 -17.11 -1.27 2.60
C VAL A 394 -18.39 -0.78 3.25
N LEU A 395 -18.27 -0.25 4.45
CA LEU A 395 -19.37 0.36 5.21
C LEU A 395 -18.97 1.78 5.57
N ASP A 396 -19.91 2.71 5.50
CA ASP A 396 -19.72 4.07 5.97
C ASP A 396 -20.97 4.60 6.67
N ALA A 397 -20.77 5.52 7.60
CA ALA A 397 -21.82 6.26 8.27
C ALA A 397 -21.34 7.67 8.62
N GLY A 398 -22.22 8.64 8.56
CA GLY A 398 -21.93 10.04 8.86
C GLY A 398 -23.07 10.72 9.59
N LEU A 399 -22.72 11.61 10.50
CA LEU A 399 -23.67 12.52 11.15
C LEU A 399 -23.16 13.94 10.97
N LEU A 400 -23.83 14.75 10.14
CA LEU A 400 -23.42 16.11 9.85
C LEU A 400 -24.48 17.08 10.37
N ARG A 401 -24.04 18.16 11.00
CA ARG A 401 -24.89 19.26 11.45
C ARG A 401 -24.57 20.49 10.63
N ARG A 402 -25.58 21.05 9.94
CA ARG A 402 -25.51 22.32 9.18
C ARG A 402 -26.30 23.37 9.90
N GLN A 403 -25.70 24.53 10.13
CA GLN A 403 -26.32 25.70 10.75
C GLN A 403 -26.12 26.90 9.84
N TYR A 404 -27.23 27.51 9.45
CA TYR A 404 -27.23 28.75 8.66
C TYR A 404 -26.96 29.95 9.55
N ASP A 405 -26.23 30.93 9.05
CA ASP A 405 -25.85 32.12 9.83
C ASP A 405 -27.01 33.08 10.04
N ASN A 406 -27.87 33.22 9.02
CA ASN A 406 -28.93 34.17 8.99
C ASN A 406 -30.26 33.51 8.65
N GLN A 407 -31.34 34.12 9.11
CA GLN A 407 -32.68 33.70 8.76
C GLN A 407 -33.03 34.20 7.36
N ASP A 408 -33.49 33.29 6.50
CA ASP A 408 -34.18 33.67 5.26
C ASP A 408 -35.53 34.31 5.63
N PRO A 409 -35.85 35.52 5.12
CA PRO A 409 -37.12 36.16 5.40
C PRO A 409 -38.35 35.33 5.01
N ALA A 410 -38.22 34.39 4.07
CA ALA A 410 -39.30 33.50 3.67
C ALA A 410 -39.54 32.34 4.67
N LEU A 411 -38.63 32.11 5.64
CA LEU A 411 -38.71 31.03 6.59
C LEU A 411 -39.10 31.52 7.99
N ALA A 412 -39.79 30.66 8.74
CA ALA A 412 -40.22 31.00 10.10
C ALA A 412 -39.11 31.09 11.13
N ALA A 413 -37.96 30.47 10.84
CA ALA A 413 -36.78 30.41 11.72
C ALA A 413 -35.49 30.29 10.92
N THR A 414 -34.35 30.61 11.55
CA THR A 414 -33.03 30.31 10.99
C THR A 414 -32.89 28.80 10.80
N ARG A 415 -32.61 28.41 9.58
CA ARG A 415 -32.54 26.99 9.19
C ARG A 415 -31.38 26.26 9.86
N ALA A 416 -31.64 25.04 10.30
CA ALA A 416 -30.64 24.15 10.86
C ALA A 416 -31.00 22.71 10.50
N ASP A 417 -30.07 22.02 9.84
CA ASP A 417 -30.28 20.67 9.35
C ASP A 417 -29.32 19.67 10.04
N THR A 418 -29.77 18.44 10.15
CA THR A 418 -28.94 17.32 10.57
C THR A 418 -29.08 16.23 9.53
N TYR A 419 -27.94 15.77 8.99
CA TYR A 419 -27.90 14.70 8.01
C TYR A 419 -27.36 13.43 8.65
N LEU A 420 -28.10 12.34 8.49
CA LEU A 420 -27.64 11.00 8.78
C LEU A 420 -27.39 10.29 7.44
N ASP A 421 -26.15 9.97 7.18
CA ASP A 421 -25.72 9.28 5.97
C ASP A 421 -25.29 7.85 6.32
N GLY A 422 -25.55 6.90 5.44
CA GLY A 422 -25.05 5.54 5.58
C GLY A 422 -24.84 4.88 4.22
N GLY A 423 -23.81 4.08 4.11
CA GLY A 423 -23.48 3.36 2.89
C GLY A 423 -22.96 1.96 3.14
N ALA A 424 -23.20 1.08 2.18
CA ALA A 424 -22.65 -0.27 2.13
C ALA A 424 -22.28 -0.61 0.69
N ALA A 425 -21.12 -1.23 0.49
CA ALA A 425 -20.73 -1.72 -0.82
C ALA A 425 -20.03 -3.08 -0.74
N ALA A 426 -20.20 -3.88 -1.80
CA ALA A 426 -19.41 -5.07 -2.06
C ALA A 426 -18.56 -4.81 -3.30
N GLU A 427 -17.25 -4.97 -3.17
CA GLU A 427 -16.27 -4.80 -4.24
C GLU A 427 -15.65 -6.15 -4.58
N LEU A 428 -15.69 -6.51 -5.87
CA LEU A 428 -15.15 -7.75 -6.41
C LEU A 428 -14.08 -7.45 -7.46
N ASP A 429 -12.86 -7.90 -7.24
CA ASP A 429 -11.80 -7.85 -8.23
C ASP A 429 -12.04 -8.93 -9.30
N LEU A 430 -12.61 -8.54 -10.44
CA LEU A 430 -12.98 -9.43 -11.54
C LEU A 430 -11.75 -9.89 -12.30
N ALA A 431 -10.79 -8.98 -12.52
CA ALA A 431 -9.50 -9.22 -13.14
C ALA A 431 -8.47 -8.19 -12.61
N ASP A 432 -7.21 -8.29 -13.02
CA ASP A 432 -6.11 -7.44 -12.50
C ASP A 432 -6.37 -5.94 -12.56
N ARG A 433 -7.17 -5.48 -13.53
CA ARG A 433 -7.46 -4.07 -13.78
C ARG A 433 -8.93 -3.71 -13.59
N TRP A 434 -9.79 -4.70 -13.35
CA TRP A 434 -11.23 -4.54 -13.32
C TRP A 434 -11.81 -4.83 -11.94
N THR A 435 -12.57 -3.88 -11.41
CA THR A 435 -13.31 -4.04 -10.15
C THR A 435 -14.79 -3.78 -10.41
N GLY A 436 -15.62 -4.75 -10.06
CA GLY A 436 -17.08 -4.60 -9.95
C GLY A 436 -17.45 -4.11 -8.56
N ARG A 437 -18.36 -3.16 -8.44
CA ARG A 437 -18.87 -2.67 -7.15
C ARG A 437 -20.39 -2.59 -7.20
N PHE A 438 -21.05 -3.31 -6.31
CA PHE A 438 -22.45 -3.09 -5.94
C PHE A 438 -22.49 -2.21 -4.70
N TRP A 439 -23.34 -1.19 -4.68
CA TRP A 439 -23.43 -0.26 -3.56
C TRP A 439 -24.87 0.14 -3.26
N LEU A 440 -25.12 0.44 -1.99
CA LEU A 440 -26.34 0.99 -1.43
C LEU A 440 -25.96 2.22 -0.62
N ALA A 441 -26.77 3.26 -0.67
CA ALA A 441 -26.62 4.44 0.17
C ALA A 441 -27.98 4.95 0.63
N ALA A 442 -28.00 5.54 1.81
CA ALA A 442 -29.19 6.15 2.40
C ALA A 442 -28.80 7.48 3.03
N ARG A 443 -29.63 8.48 2.84
CA ARG A 443 -29.55 9.79 3.51
C ARG A 443 -30.88 10.15 4.12
N ARG A 444 -30.83 10.60 5.38
CA ARG A 444 -31.95 11.21 6.06
C ARG A 444 -31.57 12.62 6.46
N ALA A 445 -32.28 13.62 5.93
CA ALA A 445 -32.19 15.01 6.34
C ALA A 445 -33.31 15.36 7.35
N PHE A 446 -32.91 15.78 8.53
CA PHE A 446 -33.81 16.37 9.55
C PHE A 446 -33.59 17.87 9.52
N SER A 447 -34.65 18.64 9.37
CA SER A 447 -34.60 20.12 9.39
C SER A 447 -35.59 20.66 10.38
N ASN A 448 -35.27 21.82 10.99
CA ASN A 448 -36.23 22.59 11.75
C ASN A 448 -37.25 23.34 10.85
N VAL A 449 -37.02 23.33 9.54
CA VAL A 449 -37.94 23.81 8.51
C VAL A 449 -38.41 22.60 7.70
N PRO A 450 -39.68 22.18 7.81
CA PRO A 450 -40.18 20.90 7.25
C PRO A 450 -39.87 20.69 5.75
N ASP A 451 -39.91 21.78 4.97
CA ASP A 451 -39.66 21.75 3.53
C ASP A 451 -38.25 21.27 3.12
N PHE A 452 -37.33 21.13 4.09
CA PHE A 452 -35.98 20.66 3.87
C PHE A 452 -35.71 19.28 4.53
N ALA A 453 -36.73 18.64 5.10
CA ALA A 453 -36.63 17.30 5.64
C ALA A 453 -36.97 16.27 4.55
N TYR A 454 -36.03 15.38 4.24
CA TYR A 454 -36.21 14.37 3.20
C TYR A 454 -35.47 13.06 3.49
N THR A 455 -35.89 12.00 2.79
CA THR A 455 -35.20 10.72 2.75
C THR A 455 -34.82 10.40 1.31
N GLU A 456 -33.60 9.91 1.14
CA GLU A 456 -33.06 9.47 -0.15
C GLU A 456 -32.47 8.07 0.04
N LEU A 457 -32.81 7.15 -0.85
CA LEU A 457 -32.22 5.81 -0.97
C LEU A 457 -31.69 5.64 -2.38
N SER A 458 -30.43 5.27 -2.49
CA SER A 458 -29.83 5.02 -3.79
C SER A 458 -29.06 3.70 -3.81
N ALA A 459 -29.01 3.09 -4.98
CA ALA A 459 -28.30 1.83 -5.22
C ALA A 459 -27.71 1.82 -6.61
N GLY A 460 -26.60 1.10 -6.79
CA GLY A 460 -26.02 0.99 -8.12
C GLY A 460 -25.02 -0.13 -8.26
N LEU A 461 -24.70 -0.39 -9.52
CA LEU A 461 -23.63 -1.29 -9.91
C LEU A 461 -22.65 -0.49 -10.76
N THR A 462 -21.36 -0.57 -10.45
CA THR A 462 -20.32 0.09 -11.24
C THR A 462 -19.23 -0.90 -11.61
N LEU A 463 -18.73 -0.77 -12.84
CA LEU A 463 -17.54 -1.46 -13.33
C LEU A 463 -16.44 -0.43 -13.50
N THR A 464 -15.31 -0.64 -12.85
CA THR A 464 -14.16 0.26 -12.87
C THR A 464 -12.96 -0.44 -13.50
N LEU A 465 -12.31 0.20 -14.47
CA LEU A 465 -11.00 -0.14 -14.99
C LEU A 465 -9.99 0.88 -14.48
N VAL A 466 -8.90 0.41 -13.86
CA VAL A 466 -7.75 1.26 -13.52
C VAL A 466 -6.50 0.63 -14.12
N THR A 467 -5.73 1.41 -14.88
CA THR A 467 -4.49 0.96 -15.49
C THR A 467 -3.42 2.04 -15.41
N GLY A 468 -2.21 1.66 -14.99
CA GLY A 468 -1.01 2.46 -15.14
C GLY A 468 -0.40 2.23 -16.53
N LEU A 469 0.06 3.30 -17.14
CA LEU A 469 0.79 3.31 -18.41
C LEU A 469 2.10 4.06 -18.20
N LEU A 470 3.24 3.53 -18.68
CA LEU A 470 4.60 4.12 -18.66
C LEU A 470 5.24 4.22 -17.27
#